data_4b0115a0fdaec35010f0d4c93211c680
#
_entry.id   4b0115a0fdaec35010f0d4c93211c680
#
_cell.length_a   1.000
_cell.length_b   1.000
_cell.length_c   1.000
_cell.angle_alpha   90.00
_cell.angle_beta   90.00
_cell.angle_gamma   90.00
#
_symmetry.space_group_name_H-M   'P 1'
#
loop_
_entity.id
_entity.type
_entity.pdbx_description
1 polymer ?
#
loop_
_entity_poly.entity_id
_entity_poly.type
_entity_poly.pdbx_seq_one_letter_code
_entity_poly.pdbx_strand_id
1 'polypeptide(L)'
;MNIPVVRSSRADSSDSSARTLLEATGPGFLMCAYLGRLPAAMNQLGLLLVVSSAGRSLALAGAVVAAVGLGTAFGAPVIGRLHDHLGAWRVTCGALLIQTAALVVIWCAVSRALPDWIILAAGAVMGMANPQAGSVARAVWSSIARATDQPARALRIIRIGMGWETAADETSFVIGPVAAGGLISLLGAQGTVVALGVLTLIGEGMFVIWLSIHRDVVRPQRGRARFDSDRSRAHPTTTGAVVSEMLPVLVVIMGVGVVFGTTQTALTSVHAAHGTPGLTGPIYGSMGITSALVGFASPGLRVGRLRKTALGGIVVLLCSSTLMGVPSAIATEAVILCLGAAVGMTLVTCYSRVEELAPAGRVTGAMTVASTGNVLGVSLGSLVTGAIGDNLHLGNLPAAVAGAGMVVVALGEAGRAALRRRR
;
A
#
# COMPACT_ATOMS: atom_id res chain seq x y z
N MET A 1 -50.65 -3.35 -20.71
CA MET A 1 -49.75 -4.48 -20.35
C MET A 1 -48.63 -3.92 -19.56
N ASN A 2 -48.76 -3.89 -18.19
CA ASN A 2 -47.82 -3.28 -17.28
C ASN A 2 -46.70 -4.28 -16.98
N ILE A 3 -45.45 -3.93 -17.35
CA ILE A 3 -44.23 -4.66 -16.95
C ILE A 3 -43.88 -4.17 -15.55
N PRO A 4 -43.83 -5.04 -14.52
CA PRO A 4 -43.37 -4.63 -13.19
C PRO A 4 -41.88 -4.41 -13.21
N VAL A 5 -41.43 -3.18 -12.87
CA VAL A 5 -40.06 -2.85 -12.60
C VAL A 5 -39.64 -3.57 -11.30
N VAL A 6 -38.91 -4.66 -11.45
CA VAL A 6 -38.29 -5.36 -10.31
C VAL A 6 -37.21 -4.43 -9.73
N ARG A 7 -37.52 -3.76 -8.62
CA ARG A 7 -36.54 -3.13 -7.74
C ARG A 7 -35.73 -4.26 -7.09
N SER A 8 -34.56 -4.61 -7.66
CA SER A 8 -33.60 -5.44 -6.96
C SER A 8 -33.10 -4.64 -5.76
N SER A 9 -33.41 -5.08 -4.55
CA SER A 9 -32.97 -4.46 -3.33
C SER A 9 -31.43 -4.66 -3.21
N ARG A 10 -30.70 -3.59 -2.87
CA ARG A 10 -29.24 -3.65 -2.62
C ARG A 10 -28.88 -4.69 -1.53
N ALA A 11 -29.79 -5.03 -0.67
CA ALA A 11 -29.62 -6.06 0.37
C ALA A 11 -29.43 -7.47 -0.20
N ASP A 12 -30.22 -7.86 -1.24
CA ASP A 12 -30.11 -9.18 -1.86
C ASP A 12 -28.79 -9.40 -2.62
N SER A 13 -28.18 -8.31 -3.14
CA SER A 13 -26.90 -8.39 -3.86
C SER A 13 -25.70 -8.56 -2.93
N SER A 14 -25.73 -7.96 -1.73
CA SER A 14 -24.66 -8.09 -0.74
C SER A 14 -24.63 -9.47 -0.09
N ASP A 15 -25.81 -10.01 0.23
CA ASP A 15 -25.94 -11.35 0.82
C ASP A 15 -25.47 -12.43 -0.17
N SER A 16 -25.76 -12.26 -1.46
CA SER A 16 -25.26 -13.15 -2.51
C SER A 16 -23.75 -13.07 -2.73
N SER A 17 -23.12 -11.91 -2.46
CA SER A 17 -21.66 -11.70 -2.59
C SER A 17 -20.91 -12.33 -1.41
N ALA A 18 -21.36 -12.11 -0.18
CA ALA A 18 -20.79 -12.73 1.01
C ALA A 18 -20.87 -14.26 0.95
N ARG A 19 -22.02 -14.78 0.53
CA ARG A 19 -22.19 -16.23 0.31
C ARG A 19 -21.22 -16.77 -0.74
N THR A 20 -21.03 -16.08 -1.86
CA THR A 20 -20.06 -16.49 -2.90
C THR A 20 -18.62 -16.53 -2.36
N LEU A 21 -18.22 -15.55 -1.52
CA LEU A 21 -16.89 -15.56 -0.88
C LEU A 21 -16.71 -16.77 0.04
N LEU A 22 -17.68 -16.99 0.92
CA LEU A 22 -17.64 -18.09 1.90
C LEU A 22 -17.69 -19.47 1.23
N GLU A 23 -18.49 -19.65 0.19
CA GLU A 23 -18.56 -20.90 -0.59
C GLU A 23 -17.29 -21.19 -1.37
N ALA A 24 -16.61 -20.15 -1.87
CA ALA A 24 -15.41 -20.31 -2.69
C ALA A 24 -14.15 -20.66 -1.87
N THR A 25 -13.98 -20.06 -0.69
CA THR A 25 -12.72 -20.14 0.09
C THR A 25 -12.90 -20.54 1.54
N GLY A 26 -14.11 -20.44 2.06
CA GLY A 26 -14.40 -20.57 3.48
C GLY A 26 -13.96 -19.34 4.31
N PRO A 27 -14.47 -19.21 5.54
CA PRO A 27 -14.13 -18.10 6.44
C PRO A 27 -12.67 -18.14 6.88
N GLY A 28 -12.07 -19.31 6.98
CA GLY A 28 -10.67 -19.48 7.39
C GLY A 28 -9.69 -18.80 6.45
N PHE A 29 -9.89 -18.88 5.13
CA PHE A 29 -9.05 -18.16 4.17
C PHE A 29 -9.15 -16.64 4.33
N LEU A 30 -10.37 -16.11 4.39
CA LEU A 30 -10.61 -14.68 4.48
C LEU A 30 -9.92 -14.09 5.72
N MET A 31 -10.04 -14.78 6.86
CA MET A 31 -9.41 -14.38 8.12
C MET A 31 -7.89 -14.50 8.05
N CYS A 32 -7.34 -15.63 7.60
CA CYS A 32 -5.89 -15.83 7.52
C CYS A 32 -5.24 -14.87 6.54
N ALA A 33 -5.84 -14.63 5.36
CA ALA A 33 -5.34 -13.68 4.38
C ALA A 33 -5.40 -12.23 4.89
N TYR A 34 -6.43 -11.87 5.66
CA TYR A 34 -6.53 -10.56 6.29
C TYR A 34 -5.49 -10.36 7.39
N LEU A 35 -5.40 -11.29 8.33
CA LEU A 35 -4.42 -11.22 9.43
C LEU A 35 -2.98 -11.27 8.91
N GLY A 36 -2.71 -12.03 7.85
CA GLY A 36 -1.38 -12.13 7.25
C GLY A 36 -0.87 -10.84 6.59
N ARG A 37 -1.73 -9.84 6.32
CA ARG A 37 -1.31 -8.55 5.74
C ARG A 37 -1.18 -7.43 6.77
N LEU A 38 -1.79 -7.57 7.96
CA LEU A 38 -1.73 -6.55 9.01
C LEU A 38 -0.29 -6.22 9.44
N PRO A 39 0.63 -7.19 9.66
CA PRO A 39 2.00 -6.89 10.03
C PRO A 39 2.70 -5.98 9.02
N ALA A 40 2.52 -6.21 7.72
CA ALA A 40 3.11 -5.38 6.67
C ALA A 40 2.60 -3.93 6.72
N ALA A 41 1.31 -3.73 7.03
CA ALA A 41 0.71 -2.41 7.18
C ALA A 41 1.16 -1.69 8.47
N MET A 42 1.50 -2.43 9.53
CA MET A 42 1.98 -1.90 10.81
C MET A 42 3.47 -1.58 10.78
N ASN A 43 4.27 -2.35 10.05
CA ASN A 43 5.72 -2.35 10.14
C ASN A 43 6.36 -1.00 9.78
N GLN A 44 5.86 -0.29 8.77
CA GLN A 44 6.46 0.98 8.34
C GLN A 44 6.35 2.04 9.45
N LEU A 45 5.13 2.37 9.88
CA LEU A 45 4.92 3.33 10.96
C LEU A 45 5.41 2.78 12.30
N GLY A 46 5.21 1.50 12.56
CA GLY A 46 5.66 0.84 13.79
C GLY A 46 7.16 0.98 14.01
N LEU A 47 7.97 0.70 12.98
CA LEU A 47 9.44 0.87 13.08
C LEU A 47 9.86 2.34 13.18
N LEU A 48 9.17 3.24 12.48
CA LEU A 48 9.39 4.69 12.61
C LEU A 48 9.22 5.12 14.08
N LEU A 49 8.08 4.74 14.69
CA LEU A 49 7.76 5.04 16.08
C LEU A 49 8.74 4.38 17.06
N VAL A 50 9.11 3.13 16.82
CA VAL A 50 10.08 2.40 17.65
C VAL A 50 11.42 3.11 17.66
N VAL A 51 11.98 3.42 16.50
CA VAL A 51 13.31 4.05 16.39
C VAL A 51 13.30 5.45 17.01
N SER A 52 12.27 6.25 16.73
CA SER A 52 12.10 7.58 17.31
C SER A 52 11.92 7.52 18.84
N SER A 53 11.06 6.62 19.35
CA SER A 53 10.79 6.49 20.80
C SER A 53 11.94 5.82 21.56
N ALA A 54 12.87 5.14 20.88
CA ALA A 54 14.10 4.61 21.46
C ALA A 54 15.19 5.67 21.65
N GLY A 55 14.88 6.96 21.44
CA GLY A 55 15.83 8.07 21.57
C GLY A 55 16.83 8.16 20.41
N ARG A 56 16.57 7.50 19.29
CA ARG A 56 17.38 7.64 18.07
C ARG A 56 16.90 8.83 17.24
N SER A 57 17.77 9.32 16.35
CA SER A 57 17.44 10.47 15.50
C SER A 57 16.25 10.19 14.57
N LEU A 58 15.46 11.23 14.25
CA LEU A 58 14.40 11.16 13.25
C LEU A 58 14.95 10.80 11.87
N ALA A 59 16.19 11.24 11.57
CA ALA A 59 16.91 10.85 10.36
C ALA A 59 17.07 9.34 10.23
N LEU A 60 17.48 8.67 11.32
CA LEU A 60 17.56 7.21 11.34
C LEU A 60 16.18 6.57 11.20
N ALA A 61 15.16 7.08 11.89
CA ALA A 61 13.80 6.56 11.80
C ALA A 61 13.24 6.62 10.36
N GLY A 62 13.42 7.77 9.68
CA GLY A 62 13.05 7.93 8.27
C GLY A 62 13.88 7.04 7.33
N ALA A 63 15.18 6.89 7.60
CA ALA A 63 16.07 6.01 6.85
C ALA A 63 15.70 4.53 6.99
N VAL A 64 15.21 4.09 8.16
CA VAL A 64 14.70 2.72 8.38
C VAL A 64 13.45 2.47 7.54
N VAL A 65 12.50 3.40 7.52
CA VAL A 65 11.31 3.29 6.63
C VAL A 65 11.74 3.21 5.17
N ALA A 66 12.72 4.03 4.76
CA ALA A 66 13.26 3.98 3.41
C ALA A 66 13.93 2.63 3.10
N ALA A 67 14.71 2.09 4.04
CA ALA A 67 15.35 0.78 3.90
C ALA A 67 14.32 -0.35 3.75
N VAL A 68 13.26 -0.35 4.56
CA VAL A 68 12.15 -1.31 4.45
C VAL A 68 11.46 -1.19 3.09
N GLY A 69 11.12 0.02 2.66
CA GLY A 69 10.43 0.24 1.38
C GLY A 69 11.29 -0.12 0.17
N LEU A 70 12.58 0.25 0.16
CA LEU A 70 13.52 -0.17 -0.87
C LEU A 70 13.69 -1.69 -0.88
N GLY A 71 13.85 -2.30 0.31
CA GLY A 71 13.88 -3.75 0.44
C GLY A 71 12.64 -4.41 -0.19
N THR A 72 11.45 -3.89 0.12
CA THR A 72 10.18 -4.38 -0.46
C THR A 72 10.14 -4.20 -1.98
N ALA A 73 10.58 -3.05 -2.51
CA ALA A 73 10.59 -2.78 -3.94
C ALA A 73 11.49 -3.76 -4.73
N PHE A 74 12.65 -4.11 -4.18
CA PHE A 74 13.55 -5.11 -4.77
C PHE A 74 13.11 -6.55 -4.47
N GLY A 75 12.59 -6.81 -3.28
CA GLY A 75 12.19 -8.14 -2.82
C GLY A 75 10.92 -8.67 -3.49
N ALA A 76 9.92 -7.81 -3.71
CA ALA A 76 8.62 -8.23 -4.24
C ALA A 76 8.71 -8.97 -5.60
N PRO A 77 9.49 -8.50 -6.60
CA PRO A 77 9.66 -9.25 -7.85
C PRO A 77 10.40 -10.58 -7.67
N VAL A 78 11.34 -10.65 -6.72
CA VAL A 78 12.10 -11.87 -6.42
C VAL A 78 11.18 -12.88 -5.74
N ILE A 79 10.46 -12.47 -4.71
CA ILE A 79 9.50 -13.30 -3.98
C ILE A 79 8.39 -13.79 -4.92
N GLY A 80 7.86 -12.94 -5.79
CA GLY A 80 6.88 -13.33 -6.80
C GLY A 80 7.38 -14.45 -7.71
N ARG A 81 8.60 -14.35 -8.25
CA ARG A 81 9.21 -15.39 -9.06
C ARG A 81 9.45 -16.68 -8.25
N LEU A 82 9.89 -16.55 -7.02
CA LEU A 82 10.08 -17.71 -6.13
C LEU A 82 8.76 -18.43 -5.85
N HIS A 83 7.65 -17.69 -5.66
CA HIS A 83 6.30 -18.27 -5.53
C HIS A 83 5.94 -19.15 -6.75
N ASP A 84 6.24 -18.65 -7.95
CA ASP A 84 5.95 -19.39 -9.19
C ASP A 84 6.79 -20.66 -9.34
N HIS A 85 8.03 -20.68 -8.80
CA HIS A 85 8.95 -21.81 -8.94
C HIS A 85 8.89 -22.82 -7.79
N LEU A 86 8.85 -22.34 -6.54
CA LEU A 86 8.96 -23.15 -5.33
C LEU A 86 7.61 -23.41 -4.65
N GLY A 87 6.56 -22.67 -5.06
CA GLY A 87 5.23 -22.71 -4.49
C GLY A 87 5.04 -21.73 -3.33
N ALA A 88 3.81 -21.20 -3.23
CA ALA A 88 3.48 -20.10 -2.34
C ALA A 88 3.81 -20.37 -0.86
N TRP A 89 3.42 -21.54 -0.32
CA TRP A 89 3.60 -21.82 1.10
C TRP A 89 5.06 -21.87 1.57
N ARG A 90 5.97 -22.45 0.73
CA ARG A 90 7.40 -22.54 1.08
C ARG A 90 8.07 -21.18 1.12
N VAL A 91 7.79 -20.36 0.10
CA VAL A 91 8.36 -19.03 -0.02
C VAL A 91 7.82 -18.09 1.04
N THR A 92 6.49 -18.12 1.29
CA THR A 92 5.88 -17.33 2.36
C THR A 92 6.42 -17.74 3.74
N CYS A 93 6.63 -19.05 3.98
CA CYS A 93 7.23 -19.54 5.22
C CYS A 93 8.69 -19.05 5.38
N GLY A 94 9.51 -19.16 4.34
CA GLY A 94 10.88 -18.64 4.36
C GLY A 94 10.93 -17.14 4.58
N ALA A 95 10.05 -16.39 3.92
CA ALA A 95 9.92 -14.94 4.09
C ALA A 95 9.53 -14.57 5.53
N LEU A 96 8.53 -15.25 6.11
CA LEU A 96 8.11 -15.09 7.51
C LEU A 96 9.28 -15.28 8.48
N LEU A 97 10.07 -16.33 8.30
CA LEU A 97 11.21 -16.63 9.18
C LEU A 97 12.28 -15.53 9.09
N ILE A 98 12.63 -15.10 7.87
CA ILE A 98 13.61 -14.02 7.65
C ILE A 98 13.10 -12.70 8.22
N GLN A 99 11.85 -12.35 7.99
CA GLN A 99 11.23 -11.14 8.51
C GLN A 99 11.20 -11.13 10.05
N THR A 100 10.83 -12.24 10.66
CA THR A 100 10.83 -12.39 12.13
C THR A 100 12.24 -12.31 12.69
N ALA A 101 13.23 -12.95 12.06
CA ALA A 101 14.64 -12.85 12.46
C ALA A 101 15.13 -11.38 12.36
N ALA A 102 14.76 -10.65 11.31
CA ALA A 102 15.08 -9.23 11.18
C ALA A 102 14.48 -8.39 12.32
N LEU A 103 13.24 -8.66 12.71
CA LEU A 103 12.60 -7.99 13.87
C LEU A 103 13.33 -8.31 15.18
N VAL A 104 13.80 -9.54 15.38
CA VAL A 104 14.63 -9.90 16.55
C VAL A 104 15.95 -9.12 16.54
N VAL A 105 16.60 -8.98 15.37
CA VAL A 105 17.82 -8.17 15.24
C VAL A 105 17.53 -6.70 15.57
N ILE A 106 16.42 -6.13 15.09
CA ILE A 106 16.00 -4.75 15.41
C ILE A 106 15.76 -4.62 16.92
N TRP A 107 15.08 -5.58 17.53
CA TRP A 107 14.86 -5.59 18.98
C TRP A 107 16.18 -5.61 19.76
N CYS A 108 17.11 -6.48 19.38
CA CYS A 108 18.46 -6.52 19.99
C CYS A 108 19.21 -5.19 19.81
N ALA A 109 19.12 -4.60 18.61
CA ALA A 109 19.81 -3.35 18.29
C ALA A 109 19.27 -2.17 19.10
N VAL A 110 17.94 -2.10 19.27
CA VAL A 110 17.28 -1.09 20.10
C VAL A 110 17.58 -1.31 21.57
N SER A 111 17.47 -2.56 22.07
CA SER A 111 17.64 -2.88 23.49
C SER A 111 19.08 -2.73 23.99
N ARG A 112 20.07 -3.00 23.15
CA ARG A 112 21.49 -2.98 23.49
C ARG A 112 22.23 -1.76 22.95
N ALA A 113 21.50 -0.79 22.40
CA ALA A 113 22.04 0.42 21.78
C ALA A 113 23.13 0.12 20.72
N LEU A 114 22.92 -0.92 19.90
CA LEU A 114 23.86 -1.30 18.84
C LEU A 114 23.95 -0.21 17.75
N PRO A 115 24.99 -0.25 16.89
CA PRO A 115 25.17 0.72 15.82
C PRO A 115 23.98 0.81 14.86
N ASP A 116 23.66 2.01 14.40
CA ASP A 116 22.48 2.34 13.58
C ASP A 116 22.40 1.56 12.26
N TRP A 117 23.54 1.24 11.65
CA TRP A 117 23.58 0.46 10.41
C TRP A 117 22.98 -0.94 10.56
N ILE A 118 22.97 -1.53 11.79
CA ILE A 118 22.34 -2.83 12.06
C ILE A 118 20.83 -2.72 11.91
N ILE A 119 20.23 -1.63 12.41
CA ILE A 119 18.80 -1.38 12.29
C ILE A 119 18.43 -1.16 10.82
N LEU A 120 19.23 -0.39 10.09
CA LEU A 120 19.06 -0.15 8.65
C LEU A 120 19.14 -1.44 7.83
N ALA A 121 20.17 -2.24 8.06
CA ALA A 121 20.36 -3.52 7.37
C ALA A 121 19.20 -4.50 7.67
N ALA A 122 18.82 -4.62 8.94
CA ALA A 122 17.70 -5.46 9.35
C ALA A 122 16.37 -4.98 8.75
N GLY A 123 16.13 -3.65 8.70
CA GLY A 123 14.98 -3.05 8.02
C GLY A 123 14.94 -3.38 6.53
N ALA A 124 16.07 -3.27 5.83
CA ALA A 124 16.18 -3.63 4.42
C ALA A 124 15.88 -5.13 4.19
N VAL A 125 16.47 -6.02 5.00
CA VAL A 125 16.21 -7.47 4.94
C VAL A 125 14.75 -7.78 5.22
N MET A 126 14.15 -7.13 6.23
CA MET A 126 12.74 -7.27 6.55
C MET A 126 11.84 -6.89 5.36
N GLY A 127 12.15 -5.76 4.70
CA GLY A 127 11.43 -5.33 3.50
C GLY A 127 11.60 -6.32 2.35
N MET A 128 12.82 -6.79 2.08
CA MET A 128 13.10 -7.78 1.02
C MET A 128 12.36 -9.09 1.25
N ALA A 129 12.21 -9.50 2.50
CA ALA A 129 11.52 -10.72 2.91
C ALA A 129 10.02 -10.52 3.12
N ASN A 130 9.42 -9.41 2.67
CA ASN A 130 7.97 -9.21 2.81
C ASN A 130 7.20 -10.30 2.05
N PRO A 131 6.37 -11.13 2.72
CA PRO A 131 5.72 -12.30 2.11
C PRO A 131 4.70 -11.98 1.02
N GLN A 132 4.34 -10.70 0.83
CA GLN A 132 3.38 -10.26 -0.18
C GLN A 132 2.00 -10.93 -0.04
N ALA A 133 1.49 -11.07 1.20
CA ALA A 133 0.27 -11.82 1.51
C ALA A 133 -0.93 -11.44 0.62
N GLY A 134 -1.13 -10.15 0.33
CA GLY A 134 -2.18 -9.69 -0.57
C GLY A 134 -2.03 -10.20 -2.01
N SER A 135 -0.81 -10.25 -2.53
CA SER A 135 -0.53 -10.79 -3.88
C SER A 135 -0.78 -12.29 -3.95
N VAL A 136 -0.38 -13.02 -2.91
CA VAL A 136 -0.62 -14.47 -2.80
C VAL A 136 -2.12 -14.76 -2.68
N ALA A 137 -2.85 -13.98 -1.87
CA ALA A 137 -4.30 -14.13 -1.74
C ALA A 137 -5.03 -13.90 -3.08
N ARG A 138 -4.63 -12.88 -3.86
CA ARG A 138 -5.16 -12.66 -5.22
C ARG A 138 -4.86 -13.84 -6.16
N ALA A 139 -3.69 -14.46 -6.02
CA ALA A 139 -3.35 -15.67 -6.79
C ALA A 139 -4.23 -16.87 -6.41
N VAL A 140 -4.62 -17.00 -5.15
CA VAL A 140 -5.58 -18.03 -4.67
C VAL A 140 -6.93 -17.83 -5.36
N TRP A 141 -7.51 -16.62 -5.35
CA TRP A 141 -8.77 -16.31 -6.04
C TRP A 141 -8.72 -16.67 -7.52
N SER A 142 -7.63 -16.31 -8.19
CA SER A 142 -7.42 -16.64 -9.59
C SER A 142 -7.32 -18.15 -9.82
N SER A 143 -6.75 -18.91 -8.90
CA SER A 143 -6.64 -20.36 -8.99
C SER A 143 -8.00 -21.06 -8.82
N ILE A 144 -8.80 -20.61 -7.85
CA ILE A 144 -10.16 -21.14 -7.61
C ILE A 144 -11.07 -20.85 -8.81
N ALA A 145 -11.00 -19.64 -9.36
CA ALA A 145 -11.79 -19.29 -10.54
C ALA A 145 -11.43 -20.17 -11.74
N ARG A 146 -10.15 -20.48 -11.95
CA ARG A 146 -9.71 -21.39 -13.04
C ARG A 146 -10.11 -22.83 -12.84
N ALA A 147 -10.29 -23.29 -11.60
CA ALA A 147 -10.76 -24.63 -11.30
C ALA A 147 -12.30 -24.79 -11.49
N THR A 148 -13.00 -23.70 -11.82
CA THR A 148 -14.46 -23.68 -12.00
C THR A 148 -14.80 -23.89 -13.47
N ASP A 149 -15.62 -24.89 -13.80
CA ASP A 149 -16.00 -25.23 -15.17
C ASP A 149 -17.00 -24.22 -15.80
N GLN A 150 -17.61 -23.36 -14.99
CA GLN A 150 -18.61 -22.37 -15.42
C GLN A 150 -17.97 -20.98 -15.59
N PRO A 151 -17.82 -20.44 -16.83
CA PRO A 151 -17.19 -19.15 -17.07
C PRO A 151 -17.84 -17.98 -16.31
N ALA A 152 -19.16 -17.95 -16.23
CA ALA A 152 -19.88 -16.90 -15.51
C ALA A 152 -19.61 -16.92 -13.99
N ARG A 153 -19.51 -18.13 -13.39
CA ARG A 153 -19.16 -18.30 -11.99
C ARG A 153 -17.70 -17.92 -11.73
N ALA A 154 -16.77 -18.30 -12.62
CA ALA A 154 -15.36 -17.92 -12.55
C ALA A 154 -15.17 -16.39 -12.54
N LEU A 155 -15.82 -15.67 -13.47
CA LEU A 155 -15.80 -14.21 -13.52
C LEU A 155 -16.37 -13.56 -12.25
N ARG A 156 -17.44 -14.14 -11.70
CA ARG A 156 -18.06 -13.67 -10.46
C ARG A 156 -17.11 -13.85 -9.28
N ILE A 157 -16.45 -15.02 -9.12
CA ILE A 157 -15.47 -15.30 -8.07
C ILE A 157 -14.31 -14.30 -8.13
N ILE A 158 -13.74 -14.06 -9.33
CA ILE A 158 -12.66 -13.08 -9.50
C ILE A 158 -13.12 -11.69 -9.08
N ARG A 159 -14.27 -11.22 -9.58
CA ARG A 159 -14.75 -9.86 -9.30
C ARG A 159 -14.95 -9.63 -7.80
N ILE A 160 -15.63 -10.58 -7.13
CA ILE A 160 -15.95 -10.47 -5.71
C ILE A 160 -14.70 -10.67 -4.86
N GLY A 161 -13.83 -11.63 -5.19
CA GLY A 161 -12.58 -11.89 -4.51
C GLY A 161 -11.62 -10.71 -4.60
N MET A 162 -11.44 -10.11 -5.78
CA MET A 162 -10.59 -8.92 -5.95
C MET A 162 -11.16 -7.71 -5.21
N GLY A 163 -12.49 -7.55 -5.17
CA GLY A 163 -13.14 -6.52 -4.36
C GLY A 163 -12.87 -6.69 -2.87
N TRP A 164 -12.93 -7.92 -2.36
CA TRP A 164 -12.57 -8.25 -0.98
C TRP A 164 -11.10 -7.91 -0.69
N GLU A 165 -10.18 -8.33 -1.57
CA GLU A 165 -8.75 -8.06 -1.38
C GLU A 165 -8.43 -6.56 -1.33
N THR A 166 -9.12 -5.76 -2.17
CA THR A 166 -8.98 -4.30 -2.14
C THR A 166 -9.50 -3.72 -0.83
N ALA A 167 -10.69 -4.12 -0.38
CA ALA A 167 -11.25 -3.66 0.89
C ALA A 167 -10.37 -4.07 2.08
N ALA A 168 -9.79 -5.28 2.03
CA ALA A 168 -8.89 -5.77 3.06
C ALA A 168 -7.55 -5.01 3.09
N ASP A 169 -7.00 -4.60 1.94
CA ASP A 169 -5.82 -3.74 1.90
C ASP A 169 -6.12 -2.36 2.49
N GLU A 170 -7.21 -1.70 2.05
CA GLU A 170 -7.60 -0.37 2.54
C GLU A 170 -7.83 -0.37 4.07
N THR A 171 -8.55 -1.37 4.59
CA THR A 171 -8.77 -1.48 6.03
C THR A 171 -7.49 -1.76 6.81
N SER A 172 -6.57 -2.54 6.24
CA SER A 172 -5.26 -2.81 6.87
C SER A 172 -4.41 -1.54 6.95
N PHE A 173 -4.45 -0.68 5.93
CA PHE A 173 -3.74 0.61 5.92
C PHE A 173 -4.31 1.62 6.93
N VAL A 174 -5.56 1.46 7.37
CA VAL A 174 -6.14 2.25 8.46
C VAL A 174 -5.80 1.63 9.81
N ILE A 175 -6.08 0.34 9.99
CA ILE A 175 -5.91 -0.36 11.27
C ILE A 175 -4.44 -0.49 11.64
N GLY A 176 -3.55 -0.72 10.68
CA GLY A 176 -2.12 -0.90 10.92
C GLY A 176 -1.47 0.28 11.66
N PRO A 177 -1.55 1.50 11.13
CA PRO A 177 -1.06 2.70 11.82
C PRO A 177 -1.68 2.93 13.20
N VAL A 178 -3.00 2.77 13.33
CA VAL A 178 -3.72 2.92 14.62
C VAL A 178 -3.19 1.92 15.64
N ALA A 179 -3.05 0.66 15.24
CA ALA A 179 -2.52 -0.39 16.09
C ALA A 179 -1.05 -0.12 16.48
N ALA A 180 -0.21 0.32 15.52
CA ALA A 180 1.19 0.67 15.81
C ALA A 180 1.29 1.82 16.82
N GLY A 181 0.45 2.87 16.70
CA GLY A 181 0.36 3.96 17.67
C GLY A 181 -0.12 3.49 19.06
N GLY A 182 -1.09 2.59 19.10
CA GLY A 182 -1.53 1.97 20.36
C GLY A 182 -0.42 1.14 21.02
N LEU A 183 0.29 0.33 20.24
CA LEU A 183 1.38 -0.50 20.78
C LEU A 183 2.52 0.36 21.35
N ILE A 184 2.93 1.42 20.68
CA ILE A 184 4.00 2.28 21.19
C ILE A 184 3.60 2.99 22.49
N SER A 185 2.32 3.40 22.60
CA SER A 185 1.80 4.01 23.83
C SER A 185 1.76 3.05 25.02
N LEU A 186 1.40 1.79 24.77
CA LEU A 186 1.17 0.81 25.84
C LEU A 186 2.46 0.07 26.23
N LEU A 187 3.33 -0.21 25.28
CA LEU A 187 4.45 -1.15 25.44
C LEU A 187 5.83 -0.47 25.30
N GLY A 188 5.87 0.81 24.88
CA GLY A 188 7.10 1.50 24.56
C GLY A 188 7.84 0.88 23.36
N ALA A 189 9.06 1.36 23.07
CA ALA A 189 9.81 0.95 21.87
C ALA A 189 10.12 -0.56 21.84
N GLN A 190 10.68 -1.10 22.92
CA GLN A 190 11.09 -2.51 22.98
C GLN A 190 9.89 -3.46 22.91
N GLY A 191 8.83 -3.17 23.70
CA GLY A 191 7.61 -3.97 23.70
C GLY A 191 6.90 -3.93 22.35
N THR A 192 6.92 -2.81 21.66
CA THR A 192 6.32 -2.69 20.32
C THR A 192 7.01 -3.58 19.30
N VAL A 193 8.35 -3.65 19.29
CA VAL A 193 9.06 -4.58 18.37
C VAL A 193 8.71 -6.03 18.67
N VAL A 194 8.65 -6.41 19.94
CA VAL A 194 8.21 -7.76 20.33
C VAL A 194 6.78 -8.02 19.86
N ALA A 195 5.87 -7.09 20.09
CA ALA A 195 4.48 -7.21 19.65
C ALA A 195 4.35 -7.32 18.11
N LEU A 196 5.12 -6.52 17.35
CA LEU A 196 5.19 -6.64 15.90
C LEU A 196 5.68 -8.03 15.47
N GLY A 197 6.72 -8.57 16.12
CA GLY A 197 7.23 -9.91 15.87
C GLY A 197 6.18 -11.00 16.16
N VAL A 198 5.49 -10.91 17.28
CA VAL A 198 4.42 -11.85 17.65
C VAL A 198 3.25 -11.78 16.67
N LEU A 199 2.80 -10.58 16.32
CA LEU A 199 1.71 -10.39 15.35
C LEU A 199 2.10 -10.87 13.95
N THR A 200 3.37 -10.70 13.57
CA THR A 200 3.91 -11.25 12.32
C THR A 200 3.87 -12.78 12.34
N LEU A 201 4.37 -13.40 13.41
CA LEU A 201 4.34 -14.86 13.56
C LEU A 201 2.92 -15.43 13.56
N ILE A 202 1.99 -14.78 14.26
CA ILE A 202 0.60 -15.23 14.33
C ILE A 202 -0.10 -14.99 12.99
N GLY A 203 -0.11 -13.74 12.49
CA GLY A 203 -0.89 -13.36 11.31
C GLY A 203 -0.39 -14.04 10.04
N GLU A 204 0.90 -13.87 9.74
CA GLU A 204 1.50 -14.52 8.56
C GLU A 204 1.63 -16.02 8.74
N GLY A 205 1.91 -16.51 9.97
CA GLY A 205 1.98 -17.92 10.28
C GLY A 205 0.66 -18.66 10.05
N MET A 206 -0.47 -18.08 10.46
CA MET A 206 -1.80 -18.62 10.15
C MET A 206 -2.02 -18.71 8.64
N PHE A 207 -1.60 -17.70 7.88
CA PHE A 207 -1.71 -17.70 6.43
C PHE A 207 -0.80 -18.78 5.79
N VAL A 208 0.44 -18.94 6.28
CA VAL A 208 1.35 -20.02 5.87
C VAL A 208 0.76 -21.39 6.14
N ILE A 209 0.19 -21.59 7.33
CA ILE A 209 -0.47 -22.86 7.70
C ILE A 209 -1.63 -23.14 6.73
N TRP A 210 -2.49 -22.14 6.48
CA TRP A 210 -3.58 -22.30 5.52
C TRP A 210 -3.07 -22.70 4.13
N LEU A 211 -2.05 -21.99 3.62
CA LEU A 211 -1.42 -22.31 2.32
C LEU A 211 -0.79 -23.72 2.32
N SER A 212 -0.26 -24.18 3.44
CA SER A 212 0.35 -25.51 3.55
C SER A 212 -0.67 -26.63 3.51
N ILE A 213 -1.87 -26.42 4.06
CA ILE A 213 -2.98 -27.39 4.04
C ILE A 213 -3.61 -27.42 2.63
N HIS A 214 -3.75 -26.27 1.97
CA HIS A 214 -4.42 -26.14 0.68
C HIS A 214 -3.42 -26.04 -0.50
N ARG A 215 -2.32 -26.81 -0.45
CA ARG A 215 -1.23 -26.76 -1.47
C ARG A 215 -1.73 -26.97 -2.90
N ASP A 216 -2.79 -27.76 -3.06
CA ASP A 216 -3.34 -28.12 -4.37
C ASP A 216 -4.04 -26.95 -5.04
N VAL A 217 -4.57 -26.00 -4.28
CA VAL A 217 -5.23 -24.78 -4.78
C VAL A 217 -4.21 -23.82 -5.40
N VAL A 218 -2.95 -23.80 -4.90
CA VAL A 218 -1.91 -22.83 -5.30
C VAL A 218 -0.68 -23.54 -5.86
N ARG A 219 -0.88 -24.58 -6.70
CA ARG A 219 0.24 -25.30 -7.34
C ARG A 219 0.99 -24.42 -8.35
N PRO A 220 2.33 -24.48 -8.38
CA PRO A 220 3.12 -23.84 -9.42
C PRO A 220 2.72 -24.34 -10.80
N GLN A 221 2.35 -23.44 -11.70
CA GLN A 221 1.97 -23.80 -13.08
C GLN A 221 3.24 -23.99 -13.92
N ARG A 222 3.87 -25.16 -13.83
CA ARG A 222 5.10 -25.52 -14.59
C ARG A 222 5.00 -25.44 -16.12
N GLY A 223 3.81 -25.22 -16.70
CA GLY A 223 3.60 -25.25 -18.15
C GLY A 223 3.26 -23.92 -18.82
N ARG A 224 2.88 -22.87 -18.08
CA ARG A 224 2.24 -21.69 -18.66
C ARG A 224 3.15 -20.48 -18.88
N ALA A 225 4.31 -20.42 -18.25
CA ALA A 225 5.33 -19.40 -18.54
C ALA A 225 5.77 -19.43 -20.03
N ARG A 226 5.65 -20.57 -20.71
CA ARG A 226 5.86 -20.70 -22.15
C ARG A 226 4.72 -20.11 -23.01
N PHE A 227 3.46 -20.27 -22.60
CA PHE A 227 2.30 -19.79 -23.39
C PHE A 227 2.12 -18.27 -23.29
N ASP A 228 2.44 -17.65 -22.15
CA ASP A 228 2.37 -16.19 -21.99
C ASP A 228 3.56 -15.49 -22.66
N SER A 229 4.73 -16.13 -22.72
CA SER A 229 5.87 -15.61 -23.46
C SER A 229 5.63 -15.60 -24.98
N ASP A 230 4.91 -16.57 -25.53
CA ASP A 230 4.58 -16.61 -26.96
C ASP A 230 3.46 -15.62 -27.33
N ARG A 231 2.46 -15.42 -26.48
CA ARG A 231 1.47 -14.35 -26.67
C ARG A 231 2.07 -12.94 -26.50
N SER A 232 3.08 -12.79 -25.65
CA SER A 232 3.81 -11.54 -25.45
C SER A 232 4.68 -11.16 -26.67
N ARG A 233 5.09 -12.14 -27.48
CA ARG A 233 5.85 -11.91 -28.74
C ARG A 233 4.97 -11.55 -29.93
N ALA A 234 3.66 -11.81 -29.87
CA ALA A 234 2.77 -11.69 -31.01
C ALA A 234 2.31 -10.27 -31.35
N HIS A 235 2.50 -9.27 -30.49
CA HIS A 235 2.21 -7.86 -30.79
C HIS A 235 3.31 -6.94 -30.27
N PRO A 236 4.19 -6.42 -31.15
CA PRO A 236 5.08 -5.32 -30.82
C PRO A 236 4.28 -4.01 -30.84
N THR A 237 3.39 -3.79 -29.88
CA THR A 237 2.95 -2.43 -29.57
C THR A 237 4.18 -1.70 -29.05
N THR A 238 4.50 -0.59 -29.66
CA THR A 238 5.69 0.24 -29.41
C THR A 238 5.82 0.49 -27.90
N THR A 239 6.65 -0.31 -27.23
CA THR A 239 6.84 -0.29 -25.77
C THR A 239 7.17 1.12 -25.27
N GLY A 240 7.84 1.93 -26.09
CA GLY A 240 8.18 3.31 -25.79
C GLY A 240 6.99 4.27 -25.67
N ALA A 241 5.95 4.11 -26.53
CA ALA A 241 4.77 4.98 -26.49
C ALA A 241 3.93 4.71 -25.22
N VAL A 242 3.76 3.45 -24.83
CA VAL A 242 3.03 3.07 -23.59
C VAL A 242 3.77 3.57 -22.36
N VAL A 243 5.09 3.41 -22.29
CA VAL A 243 5.91 3.90 -21.19
C VAL A 243 5.83 5.42 -21.07
N SER A 244 5.87 6.16 -22.18
CA SER A 244 5.79 7.62 -22.18
C SER A 244 4.43 8.16 -21.71
N GLU A 245 3.34 7.42 -21.93
CA GLU A 245 2.00 7.79 -21.44
C GLU A 245 1.76 7.36 -19.97
N MET A 246 2.43 6.29 -19.50
CA MET A 246 2.36 5.85 -18.11
C MET A 246 3.22 6.69 -17.17
N LEU A 247 4.36 7.21 -17.64
CA LEU A 247 5.33 7.92 -16.79
C LEU A 247 4.72 9.08 -15.99
N PRO A 248 3.89 9.98 -16.55
CA PRO A 248 3.27 11.05 -15.78
C PRO A 248 2.39 10.51 -14.63
N VAL A 249 1.66 9.44 -14.89
CA VAL A 249 0.77 8.82 -13.90
C VAL A 249 1.60 8.16 -12.78
N LEU A 250 2.70 7.49 -13.11
CA LEU A 250 3.62 6.88 -12.15
C LEU A 250 4.30 7.94 -11.29
N VAL A 251 4.68 9.09 -11.87
CA VAL A 251 5.24 10.23 -11.12
C VAL A 251 4.22 10.76 -10.10
N VAL A 252 2.95 10.88 -10.47
CA VAL A 252 1.89 11.31 -9.53
C VAL A 252 1.70 10.27 -8.42
N ILE A 253 1.66 8.97 -8.72
CA ILE A 253 1.54 7.91 -7.72
C ILE A 253 2.74 7.92 -6.76
N MET A 254 3.95 8.10 -7.27
CA MET A 254 5.15 8.25 -6.44
C MET A 254 5.07 9.50 -5.57
N GLY A 255 4.57 10.63 -6.13
CA GLY A 255 4.31 11.86 -5.37
C GLY A 255 3.33 11.65 -4.22
N VAL A 256 2.24 10.89 -4.43
CA VAL A 256 1.33 10.50 -3.34
C VAL A 256 2.06 9.67 -2.28
N GLY A 257 2.93 8.74 -2.70
CA GLY A 257 3.80 8.02 -1.77
C GLY A 257 4.66 8.97 -0.93
N VAL A 258 5.28 10.00 -1.56
CA VAL A 258 6.04 11.02 -0.83
C VAL A 258 5.16 11.72 0.22
N VAL A 259 3.91 12.04 -0.11
CA VAL A 259 2.97 12.63 0.87
C VAL A 259 2.76 11.70 2.06
N PHE A 260 2.53 10.41 1.82
CA PHE A 260 2.36 9.44 2.90
C PHE A 260 3.59 9.35 3.80
N GLY A 261 4.78 9.17 3.20
CA GLY A 261 6.04 9.05 3.94
C GLY A 261 6.39 10.31 4.72
N THR A 262 6.20 11.49 4.11
CA THR A 262 6.40 12.78 4.77
C THR A 262 5.46 12.95 5.94
N THR A 263 4.14 12.74 5.73
CA THR A 263 3.12 12.96 6.75
C THR A 263 3.34 12.07 7.97
N GLN A 264 3.60 10.77 7.79
CA GLN A 264 3.86 9.86 8.92
C GLN A 264 5.11 10.26 9.71
N THR A 265 6.18 10.70 9.02
CA THR A 265 7.45 11.06 9.66
C THR A 265 7.34 12.41 10.36
N ALA A 266 6.71 13.41 9.73
CA ALA A 266 6.48 14.73 10.33
C ALA A 266 5.56 14.64 11.56
N LEU A 267 4.46 13.89 11.49
CA LEU A 267 3.59 13.66 12.65
C LEU A 267 4.34 12.96 13.78
N THR A 268 5.22 12.01 13.46
CA THR A 268 6.05 11.33 14.48
C THR A 268 6.96 12.33 15.20
N SER A 269 7.58 13.26 14.47
CA SER A 269 8.40 14.32 15.07
C SER A 269 7.58 15.23 15.99
N VAL A 270 6.42 15.71 15.49
CA VAL A 270 5.51 16.57 16.27
C VAL A 270 5.07 15.89 17.57
N HIS A 271 4.61 14.64 17.48
CA HIS A 271 4.12 13.94 18.67
C HIS A 271 5.23 13.47 19.60
N ALA A 272 6.43 13.19 19.09
CA ALA A 272 7.59 12.92 19.92
C ALA A 272 7.98 14.16 20.74
N ALA A 273 8.01 15.34 20.12
CA ALA A 273 8.30 16.61 20.79
C ALA A 273 7.27 16.95 21.90
N HIS A 274 6.00 16.52 21.73
CA HIS A 274 4.95 16.72 22.75
C HIS A 274 4.82 15.57 23.75
N GLY A 275 5.67 14.53 23.68
CA GLY A 275 5.60 13.36 24.59
C GLY A 275 4.39 12.45 24.34
N THR A 276 3.77 12.52 23.17
CA THR A 276 2.54 11.78 22.78
C THR A 276 2.74 10.92 21.52
N PRO A 277 3.80 10.10 21.41
CA PRO A 277 4.14 9.38 20.18
C PRO A 277 3.02 8.46 19.70
N GLY A 278 2.19 7.93 20.59
CA GLY A 278 1.07 7.05 20.24
C GLY A 278 -0.06 7.72 19.47
N LEU A 279 -0.21 9.04 19.54
CA LEU A 279 -1.23 9.77 18.77
C LEU A 279 -0.90 9.82 17.27
N THR A 280 0.34 9.62 16.89
CA THR A 280 0.75 9.55 15.47
C THR A 280 -0.08 8.52 14.69
N GLY A 281 -0.26 7.33 15.24
CA GLY A 281 -1.00 6.25 14.58
C GLY A 281 -2.46 6.58 14.28
N PRO A 282 -3.27 6.96 15.28
CA PRO A 282 -4.67 7.35 15.08
C PRO A 282 -4.83 8.53 14.11
N ILE A 283 -4.03 9.58 14.25
CA ILE A 283 -4.11 10.76 13.38
C ILE A 283 -3.70 10.41 11.94
N TYR A 284 -2.63 9.65 11.76
CA TYR A 284 -2.26 9.17 10.42
C TYR A 284 -3.30 8.17 9.86
N GLY A 285 -3.91 7.35 10.72
CA GLY A 285 -4.98 6.42 10.33
C GLY A 285 -6.25 7.14 9.86
N SER A 286 -6.60 8.28 10.44
CA SER A 286 -7.76 9.09 10.02
C SER A 286 -7.60 9.60 8.57
N MET A 287 -6.38 9.93 8.14
CA MET A 287 -6.05 10.20 6.75
C MET A 287 -6.42 9.03 5.83
N GLY A 288 -6.16 7.78 6.27
CA GLY A 288 -6.54 6.57 5.54
C GLY A 288 -8.05 6.43 5.38
N ILE A 289 -8.82 6.75 6.42
CA ILE A 289 -10.30 6.69 6.38
C ILE A 289 -10.85 7.64 5.30
N THR A 290 -10.44 8.91 5.31
CA THR A 290 -10.91 9.88 4.31
C THR A 290 -10.41 9.57 2.91
N SER A 291 -9.19 9.04 2.79
CA SER A 291 -8.63 8.53 1.53
C SER A 291 -9.52 7.42 0.95
N ALA A 292 -9.87 6.43 1.74
CA ALA A 292 -10.73 5.34 1.31
C ALA A 292 -12.13 5.81 0.92
N LEU A 293 -12.78 6.65 1.75
CA LEU A 293 -14.13 7.17 1.49
C LEU A 293 -14.20 7.99 0.20
N VAL A 294 -13.29 8.96 0.04
CA VAL A 294 -13.27 9.83 -1.15
C VAL A 294 -12.76 9.08 -2.38
N GLY A 295 -11.80 8.17 -2.20
CA GLY A 295 -11.35 7.25 -3.26
C GLY A 295 -12.51 6.44 -3.82
N PHE A 296 -13.33 5.84 -2.96
CA PHE A 296 -14.51 5.08 -3.35
C PHE A 296 -15.59 5.95 -4.05
N ALA A 297 -15.78 7.19 -3.60
CA ALA A 297 -16.74 8.12 -4.20
C ALA A 297 -16.23 8.76 -5.51
N SER A 298 -14.91 8.81 -5.70
CA SER A 298 -14.25 9.52 -6.81
C SER A 298 -14.71 9.13 -8.21
N PRO A 299 -14.98 7.84 -8.56
CA PRO A 299 -15.47 7.48 -9.88
C PRO A 299 -16.83 8.12 -10.21
N GLY A 300 -17.69 8.35 -9.20
CA GLY A 300 -18.99 9.00 -9.36
C GLY A 300 -18.92 10.51 -9.59
N LEU A 301 -17.80 11.15 -9.35
CA LEU A 301 -17.65 12.60 -9.55
C LEU A 301 -17.50 12.92 -11.04
N ARG A 302 -18.38 13.78 -11.56
CA ARG A 302 -18.38 14.26 -12.95
C ARG A 302 -17.25 15.25 -13.26
N VAL A 303 -16.08 15.02 -12.69
CA VAL A 303 -14.87 15.86 -12.86
C VAL A 303 -13.87 15.08 -13.70
N GLY A 304 -13.33 15.69 -14.74
CA GLY A 304 -12.35 15.05 -15.60
C GLY A 304 -11.05 14.68 -14.86
N ARG A 305 -10.39 13.63 -15.29
CA ARG A 305 -9.18 13.05 -14.68
C ARG A 305 -8.11 14.10 -14.36
N LEU A 306 -7.72 14.91 -15.33
CA LEU A 306 -6.65 15.91 -15.13
C LEU A 306 -7.03 16.97 -14.09
N ARG A 307 -8.32 17.35 -14.03
CA ARG A 307 -8.81 18.26 -13.00
C ARG A 307 -8.77 17.64 -11.63
N LYS A 308 -9.11 16.32 -11.49
CA LYS A 308 -9.01 15.61 -10.20
C LYS A 308 -7.55 15.55 -9.72
N THR A 309 -6.61 15.24 -10.61
CA THR A 309 -5.17 15.21 -10.27
C THR A 309 -4.66 16.62 -9.90
N ALA A 310 -5.05 17.66 -10.64
CA ALA A 310 -4.66 19.03 -10.34
C ALA A 310 -5.24 19.50 -9.00
N LEU A 311 -6.54 19.28 -8.76
CA LEU A 311 -7.21 19.61 -7.49
C LEU A 311 -6.55 18.85 -6.32
N GLY A 312 -6.28 17.55 -6.48
CA GLY A 312 -5.58 16.76 -5.49
C GLY A 312 -4.21 17.35 -5.16
N GLY A 313 -3.42 17.70 -6.18
CA GLY A 313 -2.11 18.33 -6.00
C GLY A 313 -2.19 19.71 -5.32
N ILE A 314 -3.17 20.55 -5.67
CA ILE A 314 -3.40 21.85 -5.02
C ILE A 314 -3.75 21.66 -3.53
N VAL A 315 -4.67 20.74 -3.22
CA VAL A 315 -5.07 20.48 -1.84
C VAL A 315 -3.89 19.92 -1.04
N VAL A 316 -3.12 19.00 -1.61
CA VAL A 316 -1.88 18.48 -0.99
C VAL A 316 -0.91 19.62 -0.70
N LEU A 317 -0.65 20.51 -1.66
CA LEU A 317 0.24 21.65 -1.49
C LEU A 317 -0.24 22.58 -0.36
N LEU A 318 -1.50 22.95 -0.36
CA LEU A 318 -2.08 23.84 0.65
C LEU A 318 -2.08 23.20 2.04
N CYS A 319 -2.53 21.96 2.17
CA CYS A 319 -2.55 21.22 3.43
C CYS A 319 -1.14 21.07 4.01
N SER A 320 -0.17 20.65 3.19
CA SER A 320 1.21 20.49 3.63
C SER A 320 1.85 21.82 4.04
N SER A 321 1.54 22.91 3.32
CA SER A 321 1.99 24.26 3.69
C SER A 321 1.37 24.72 5.02
N THR A 322 0.09 24.41 5.26
CA THR A 322 -0.58 24.72 6.53
C THR A 322 0.06 23.96 7.69
N LEU A 323 0.41 22.67 7.51
CA LEU A 323 1.08 21.87 8.53
C LEU A 323 2.48 22.41 8.87
N MET A 324 3.16 23.09 7.96
CA MET A 324 4.43 23.76 8.23
C MET A 324 4.30 24.94 9.22
N GLY A 325 3.09 25.51 9.36
CA GLY A 325 2.79 26.52 10.37
C GLY A 325 2.59 25.98 11.79
N VAL A 326 2.71 24.67 12.01
CA VAL A 326 2.48 23.99 13.29
C VAL A 326 1.13 24.41 13.90
N PRO A 327 0.01 24.05 13.25
CA PRO A 327 -1.32 24.43 13.70
C PRO A 327 -1.70 23.74 15.02
N SER A 328 -2.78 24.19 15.66
CA SER A 328 -3.34 23.49 16.83
C SER A 328 -3.72 22.04 16.50
N ALA A 329 -3.85 21.16 17.51
CA ALA A 329 -4.18 19.76 17.31
C ALA A 329 -5.48 19.56 16.49
N ILE A 330 -6.52 20.35 16.76
CA ILE A 330 -7.79 20.29 16.00
C ILE A 330 -7.60 20.72 14.55
N ALA A 331 -6.80 21.76 14.30
CA ALA A 331 -6.51 22.20 12.94
C ALA A 331 -5.64 21.19 12.20
N THR A 332 -4.68 20.54 12.89
CA THR A 332 -3.87 19.46 12.33
C THR A 332 -4.77 18.30 11.88
N GLU A 333 -5.70 17.85 12.71
CA GLU A 333 -6.62 16.76 12.36
C GLU A 333 -7.49 17.13 11.16
N ALA A 334 -8.07 18.33 11.13
CA ALA A 334 -8.87 18.81 10.00
C ALA A 334 -8.05 18.82 8.68
N VAL A 335 -6.80 19.28 8.74
CA VAL A 335 -5.91 19.32 7.58
C VAL A 335 -5.53 17.90 7.13
N ILE A 336 -5.28 16.97 8.05
CA ILE A 336 -4.97 15.58 7.76
C ILE A 336 -6.15 14.87 7.09
N LEU A 337 -7.38 15.11 7.54
CA LEU A 337 -8.59 14.60 6.90
C LEU A 337 -8.74 15.11 5.46
N CYS A 338 -8.51 16.41 5.24
CA CYS A 338 -8.51 17.00 3.89
C CYS A 338 -7.41 16.42 3.00
N LEU A 339 -6.22 16.23 3.56
CA LEU A 339 -5.08 15.62 2.87
C LEU A 339 -5.41 14.19 2.43
N GLY A 340 -6.02 13.40 3.31
CA GLY A 340 -6.48 12.05 2.99
C GLY A 340 -7.49 12.03 1.84
N ALA A 341 -8.47 12.92 1.85
CA ALA A 341 -9.46 13.04 0.78
C ALA A 341 -8.79 13.34 -0.59
N ALA A 342 -7.83 14.26 -0.62
CA ALA A 342 -7.09 14.60 -1.84
C ALA A 342 -6.25 13.43 -2.37
N VAL A 343 -5.56 12.74 -1.48
CA VAL A 343 -4.73 11.57 -1.78
C VAL A 343 -5.58 10.43 -2.33
N GLY A 344 -6.69 10.08 -1.68
CA GLY A 344 -7.59 9.01 -2.12
C GLY A 344 -8.17 9.24 -3.51
N MET A 345 -8.67 10.48 -3.76
CA MET A 345 -9.16 10.85 -5.08
C MET A 345 -8.08 10.71 -6.15
N THR A 346 -6.87 11.17 -5.85
CA THR A 346 -5.73 11.14 -6.79
C THR A 346 -5.29 9.71 -7.08
N LEU A 347 -5.12 8.87 -6.05
CA LEU A 347 -4.70 7.48 -6.21
C LEU A 347 -5.67 6.67 -7.08
N VAL A 348 -6.96 6.70 -6.76
CA VAL A 348 -7.97 5.97 -7.54
C VAL A 348 -7.98 6.45 -8.98
N THR A 349 -7.87 7.75 -9.21
CA THR A 349 -7.80 8.32 -10.56
C THR A 349 -6.57 7.84 -11.32
N CYS A 350 -5.41 7.76 -10.67
CA CYS A 350 -4.17 7.32 -11.28
C CYS A 350 -4.15 5.80 -11.50
N TYR A 351 -4.58 4.99 -10.55
CA TYR A 351 -4.64 3.53 -10.72
C TYR A 351 -5.62 3.12 -11.81
N SER A 352 -6.79 3.77 -11.91
CA SER A 352 -7.72 3.55 -13.04
C SER A 352 -7.06 3.89 -14.38
N ARG A 353 -6.24 4.93 -14.42
CA ARG A 353 -5.51 5.28 -15.65
C ARG A 353 -4.40 4.29 -15.99
N VAL A 354 -3.70 3.75 -15.01
CA VAL A 354 -2.72 2.67 -15.22
C VAL A 354 -3.41 1.44 -15.83
N GLU A 355 -4.59 1.08 -15.32
CA GLU A 355 -5.39 -0.02 -15.86
C GLU A 355 -5.79 0.20 -17.32
N GLU A 356 -6.28 1.42 -17.66
CA GLU A 356 -6.64 1.78 -19.03
C GLU A 356 -5.45 1.75 -20.02
N LEU A 357 -4.25 2.17 -19.55
CA LEU A 357 -3.04 2.22 -20.39
C LEU A 357 -2.34 0.88 -20.51
N ALA A 358 -2.61 -0.03 -19.59
CA ALA A 358 -1.93 -1.32 -19.56
C ALA A 358 -2.32 -2.19 -20.76
N PRO A 359 -1.36 -2.76 -21.49
CA PRO A 359 -1.65 -3.70 -22.58
C PRO A 359 -2.47 -4.90 -22.08
N ALA A 360 -3.33 -5.44 -22.94
CA ALA A 360 -4.11 -6.63 -22.65
C ALA A 360 -3.20 -7.78 -22.17
N GLY A 361 -3.53 -8.35 -20.99
CA GLY A 361 -2.73 -9.40 -20.35
C GLY A 361 -1.53 -8.91 -19.52
N ARG A 362 -1.25 -7.60 -19.44
CA ARG A 362 -0.16 -7.01 -18.63
C ARG A 362 -0.62 -6.07 -17.53
N VAL A 363 -1.91 -6.01 -17.25
CA VAL A 363 -2.49 -5.12 -16.23
C VAL A 363 -1.86 -5.35 -14.85
N THR A 364 -1.69 -6.61 -14.44
CA THR A 364 -1.06 -6.95 -13.16
C THR A 364 0.36 -6.39 -13.05
N GLY A 365 1.17 -6.54 -14.10
CA GLY A 365 2.53 -5.98 -14.13
C GLY A 365 2.54 -4.46 -14.03
N ALA A 366 1.64 -3.77 -14.75
CA ALA A 366 1.50 -2.32 -14.69
C ALA A 366 1.08 -1.83 -13.30
N MET A 367 0.13 -2.52 -12.65
CA MET A 367 -0.30 -2.24 -11.28
C MET A 367 0.84 -2.48 -10.26
N THR A 368 1.65 -3.52 -10.46
CA THR A 368 2.82 -3.77 -9.62
C THR A 368 3.84 -2.64 -9.73
N VAL A 369 4.13 -2.15 -10.94
CA VAL A 369 5.02 -1.00 -11.15
C VAL A 369 4.46 0.24 -10.46
N ALA A 370 3.16 0.49 -10.58
CA ALA A 370 2.49 1.62 -9.92
C ALA A 370 2.59 1.52 -8.39
N SER A 371 2.31 0.35 -7.81
CA SER A 371 2.42 0.11 -6.36
C SER A 371 3.88 0.25 -5.88
N THR A 372 4.85 -0.25 -6.65
CA THR A 372 6.28 -0.07 -6.35
C THR A 372 6.66 1.41 -6.35
N GLY A 373 6.15 2.19 -7.33
CA GLY A 373 6.33 3.64 -7.37
C GLY A 373 5.80 4.34 -6.12
N ASN A 374 4.63 3.92 -5.62
CA ASN A 374 4.07 4.44 -4.37
C ASN A 374 4.99 4.12 -3.18
N VAL A 375 5.43 2.86 -3.02
CA VAL A 375 6.33 2.43 -1.93
C VAL A 375 7.66 3.19 -1.98
N LEU A 376 8.24 3.38 -3.16
CA LEU A 376 9.46 4.20 -3.34
C LEU A 376 9.20 5.66 -2.95
N GLY A 377 8.01 6.20 -3.26
CA GLY A 377 7.59 7.52 -2.82
C GLY A 377 7.53 7.62 -1.29
N VAL A 378 6.90 6.66 -0.61
CA VAL A 378 6.87 6.60 0.88
C VAL A 378 8.28 6.59 1.44
N SER A 379 9.16 5.76 0.87
CA SER A 379 10.56 5.67 1.28
C SER A 379 11.29 7.00 1.14
N LEU A 380 11.14 7.67 0.00
CA LEU A 380 11.75 8.96 -0.28
C LEU A 380 11.21 10.05 0.66
N GLY A 381 9.88 10.11 0.83
CA GLY A 381 9.24 11.07 1.73
C GLY A 381 9.73 10.93 3.17
N SER A 382 9.76 9.70 3.69
CA SER A 382 10.24 9.43 5.05
C SER A 382 11.73 9.75 5.22
N LEU A 383 12.55 9.38 4.22
CA LEU A 383 13.99 9.65 4.25
C LEU A 383 14.30 11.15 4.27
N VAL A 384 13.69 11.91 3.34
CA VAL A 384 13.94 13.35 3.23
C VAL A 384 13.39 14.10 4.43
N THR A 385 12.18 13.77 4.90
CA THR A 385 11.60 14.37 6.11
C THR A 385 12.45 14.03 7.34
N GLY A 386 12.89 12.78 7.47
CA GLY A 386 13.81 12.38 8.54
C GLY A 386 15.13 13.15 8.51
N ALA A 387 15.70 13.37 7.32
CA ALA A 387 16.95 14.13 7.14
C ALA A 387 16.78 15.64 7.47
N ILE A 388 15.59 16.21 7.27
CA ILE A 388 15.25 17.56 7.74
C ILE A 388 15.28 17.62 9.28
N GLY A 389 15.08 16.49 9.94
CA GLY A 389 15.19 16.33 11.39
C GLY A 389 14.02 16.97 12.13
N ASP A 390 14.33 17.53 13.30
CA ASP A 390 13.29 18.04 14.24
C ASP A 390 12.80 19.44 13.88
N ASN A 391 13.10 19.96 12.68
CA ASN A 391 12.56 21.22 12.22
C ASN A 391 11.10 21.05 11.81
N LEU A 392 10.18 21.26 12.77
CA LEU A 392 8.74 21.10 12.58
C LEU A 392 8.16 21.95 11.44
N HIS A 393 8.74 23.14 11.19
CA HIS A 393 8.32 24.04 10.13
C HIS A 393 8.67 23.52 8.73
N LEU A 394 9.73 22.74 8.58
CA LEU A 394 10.14 22.20 7.29
C LEU A 394 9.76 20.73 7.09
N GLY A 395 9.26 20.07 8.13
CA GLY A 395 8.94 18.63 8.11
C GLY A 395 7.98 18.23 6.98
N ASN A 396 7.04 19.09 6.62
CA ASN A 396 6.06 18.83 5.56
C ASN A 396 6.46 19.38 4.17
N LEU A 397 7.68 19.95 4.01
CA LEU A 397 8.17 20.48 2.74
C LEU A 397 8.18 19.43 1.61
N PRO A 398 8.65 18.18 1.81
CA PRO A 398 8.63 17.19 0.72
C PRO A 398 7.23 16.91 0.19
N ALA A 399 6.21 16.88 1.06
CA ALA A 399 4.81 16.71 0.65
C ALA A 399 4.27 17.93 -0.12
N ALA A 400 4.63 19.14 0.30
CA ALA A 400 4.26 20.36 -0.44
C ALA A 400 4.87 20.37 -1.85
N VAL A 401 6.16 20.01 -1.97
CA VAL A 401 6.85 19.87 -3.27
C VAL A 401 6.19 18.80 -4.13
N ALA A 402 5.82 17.65 -3.55
CA ALA A 402 5.10 16.59 -4.27
C ALA A 402 3.74 17.10 -4.78
N GLY A 403 2.98 17.84 -3.96
CA GLY A 403 1.72 18.47 -4.37
C GLY A 403 1.89 19.42 -5.56
N ALA A 404 2.90 20.29 -5.50
CA ALA A 404 3.25 21.18 -6.62
C ALA A 404 3.61 20.37 -7.88
N GLY A 405 4.40 19.30 -7.73
CA GLY A 405 4.77 18.40 -8.82
C GLY A 405 3.56 17.75 -9.48
N MET A 406 2.57 17.31 -8.70
CA MET A 406 1.31 16.75 -9.23
C MET A 406 0.54 17.78 -10.08
N VAL A 407 0.50 19.03 -9.65
CA VAL A 407 -0.13 20.12 -10.42
C VAL A 407 0.60 20.34 -11.73
N VAL A 408 1.93 20.43 -11.71
CA VAL A 408 2.76 20.61 -12.92
C VAL A 408 2.54 19.47 -13.92
N VAL A 409 2.51 18.21 -13.44
CA VAL A 409 2.24 17.05 -14.28
C VAL A 409 0.83 17.14 -14.89
N ALA A 410 -0.19 17.47 -14.11
CA ALA A 410 -1.56 17.58 -14.61
C ALA A 410 -1.72 18.69 -15.67
N LEU A 411 -1.09 19.86 -15.45
CA LEU A 411 -1.09 20.96 -16.41
C LEU A 411 -0.31 20.62 -17.69
N GLY A 412 0.83 19.94 -17.55
CA GLY A 412 1.62 19.48 -18.69
C GLY A 412 0.85 18.46 -19.56
N GLU A 413 0.12 17.52 -18.96
CA GLU A 413 -0.76 16.61 -19.70
C GLU A 413 -1.94 17.35 -20.36
N ALA A 414 -2.54 18.33 -19.70
CA ALA A 414 -3.61 19.14 -20.26
C ALA A 414 -3.13 19.91 -21.50
N GLY A 415 -1.93 20.50 -21.44
CA GLY A 415 -1.30 21.20 -22.57
C GLY A 415 -1.04 20.25 -23.74
N ARG A 416 -0.48 19.05 -23.49
CA ARG A 416 -0.27 18.02 -24.53
C ARG A 416 -1.58 17.59 -25.20
N ALA A 417 -2.63 17.41 -24.42
CA ALA A 417 -3.95 17.04 -24.93
C ALA A 417 -4.56 18.16 -25.80
N ALA A 418 -4.39 19.43 -25.42
CA ALA A 418 -4.84 20.57 -26.20
C ALA A 418 -4.09 20.68 -27.54
N LEU A 419 -2.78 20.47 -27.57
CA LEU A 419 -1.96 20.47 -28.79
C LEU A 419 -2.34 19.33 -29.74
N ARG A 420 -2.63 18.12 -29.22
CA ARG A 420 -3.08 16.97 -30.02
C ARG A 420 -4.47 17.20 -30.66
N ARG A 421 -5.34 18.02 -30.07
CA ARG A 421 -6.66 18.37 -30.63
C ARG A 421 -6.59 19.46 -31.73
N ARG A 422 -5.49 20.19 -31.81
CA ARG A 422 -5.27 21.24 -32.81
C ARG A 422 -4.58 20.72 -34.08
N ARG A 423 -4.04 19.52 -34.03
CA ARG A 423 -3.50 18.78 -35.17
C ARG A 423 -4.52 17.78 -35.73
#